data_662d984d6752baa8c7fdf06594c2376c
#
_entry.id   662d984d6752baa8c7fdf06594c2376c
#
_cell.length_a   1.000
_cell.length_b   1.000
_cell.length_c   1.000
_cell.angle_alpha   90.00
_cell.angle_beta   90.00
_cell.angle_gamma   90.00
#
_symmetry.space_group_name_H-M   'P 1'
#
loop_
_entity.id
_entity.type
_entity.pdbx_description
1 polymer ?
#
loop_
_entity_poly.entity_id
_entity_poly.type
_entity_poly.pdbx_seq_one_letter_code
_entity_poly.pdbx_strand_id
1 'polypeptide(L)'
;MKIGNIEFGPRPLFLAPMEDVTDIGFRMLCKRFGAAMVYTEFVSAEALVRSVQSTVSKLTISDEERPVGIQIYGRDVDAMVEAARIVEQAGPDLIDLNFGCPVKKVAGKGAGAGMLQNIPLMLDITRRVVDAVRLPVTVKTRLGWDSDHLVITELAEQLQDCGIAALTIHGRTRAQMYTGQADWSLIGEVKRNPRINIPIIGNGDITSAEEAQQAFDRYGVDAVMIGRATFGRPWIFGEGSSSGISRSEECGVRSENGVSSISHSSLHTPPSTNFTLSDKIDVLLEMLRINVERIDEYRGILHTRRHLAATPIFKGIPDFRQTRIAMLRAETVDELTAILEDIRQRLTEQPTDYNG
;
A
#
# COMPACT_ATOMS: atom_id res chain seq x y z
N MET A 1 -16.55 8.35 -2.23
CA MET A 1 -17.02 6.96 -2.01
C MET A 1 -16.95 6.59 -0.53
N LYS A 2 -17.56 5.46 -0.12
CA LYS A 2 -17.60 5.06 1.29
C LYS A 2 -17.28 3.57 1.43
N ILE A 3 -16.46 3.20 2.44
CA ILE A 3 -16.19 1.81 2.84
C ILE A 3 -16.54 1.68 4.31
N GLY A 4 -17.60 0.96 4.64
CA GLY A 4 -18.14 0.97 6.00
C GLY A 4 -18.47 2.39 6.47
N ASN A 5 -17.82 2.84 7.53
CA ASN A 5 -17.97 4.20 8.08
C ASN A 5 -16.92 5.19 7.55
N ILE A 6 -15.98 4.76 6.71
CA ILE A 6 -14.89 5.59 6.21
C ILE A 6 -15.35 6.30 4.94
N GLU A 7 -15.31 7.62 4.94
CA GLU A 7 -15.65 8.44 3.77
C GLU A 7 -14.39 8.90 3.05
N PHE A 8 -14.40 8.78 1.73
CA PHE A 8 -13.30 9.21 0.86
C PHE A 8 -13.78 10.29 -0.10
N GLY A 9 -12.93 11.26 -0.37
CA GLY A 9 -13.14 12.26 -1.42
C GLY A 9 -13.29 11.63 -2.82
N PRO A 10 -13.41 12.44 -3.86
CA PRO A 10 -13.49 11.96 -5.23
C PRO A 10 -12.16 11.34 -5.67
N ARG A 11 -12.25 10.25 -6.45
CA ARG A 11 -11.11 9.58 -7.10
C ARG A 11 -9.94 9.27 -6.16
N PRO A 12 -10.16 8.59 -5.04
CA PRO A 12 -9.14 8.36 -4.04
C PRO A 12 -8.08 7.35 -4.53
N LEU A 13 -6.81 7.62 -4.18
CA LEU A 13 -5.68 6.75 -4.45
C LEU A 13 -5.29 6.01 -3.17
N PHE A 14 -5.14 4.69 -3.25
CA PHE A 14 -4.81 3.81 -2.13
C PHE A 14 -3.41 3.23 -2.29
N LEU A 15 -2.68 3.10 -1.18
CA LEU A 15 -1.42 2.35 -1.15
C LEU A 15 -1.72 0.85 -1.06
N ALA A 16 -1.16 0.05 -1.96
CA ALA A 16 -1.31 -1.40 -1.90
C ALA A 16 -0.53 -2.02 -0.73
N PRO A 17 -1.04 -3.08 -0.08
CA PRO A 17 -0.28 -3.88 0.89
C PRO A 17 0.88 -4.61 0.19
N MET A 18 2.10 -4.43 0.68
CA MET A 18 3.30 -5.03 0.08
C MET A 18 4.29 -5.47 1.16
N GLU A 19 4.61 -6.76 1.18
CA GLU A 19 5.57 -7.34 2.11
C GLU A 19 6.93 -6.67 2.01
N ASP A 20 7.53 -6.39 3.16
CA ASP A 20 8.83 -5.73 3.28
C ASP A 20 8.91 -4.31 2.66
N VAL A 21 7.78 -3.66 2.39
CA VAL A 21 7.72 -2.34 1.74
C VAL A 21 6.79 -1.40 2.49
N THR A 22 5.58 -1.85 2.83
CA THR A 22 4.58 -1.02 3.49
C THR A 22 4.70 -1.09 5.01
N ASP A 23 5.93 -0.89 5.51
CA ASP A 23 6.16 -0.62 6.92
C ASP A 23 5.50 0.72 7.35
N ILE A 24 5.39 0.94 8.65
CA ILE A 24 4.69 2.10 9.19
C ILE A 24 5.31 3.43 8.74
N GLY A 25 6.64 3.52 8.62
CA GLY A 25 7.33 4.72 8.16
C GLY A 25 6.95 5.08 6.73
N PHE A 26 6.95 4.09 5.84
CA PHE A 26 6.56 4.31 4.46
C PHE A 26 5.07 4.62 4.30
N ARG A 27 4.19 3.98 5.07
CA ARG A 27 2.75 4.29 5.05
C ARG A 27 2.48 5.73 5.47
N MET A 28 3.13 6.20 6.54
CA MET A 28 3.03 7.60 7.00
C MET A 28 3.48 8.59 5.91
N LEU A 29 4.59 8.32 5.23
CA LEU A 29 5.04 9.14 4.10
C LEU A 29 4.00 9.16 2.98
N CYS A 30 3.48 8.00 2.56
CA CYS A 30 2.43 7.92 1.54
C CYS A 30 1.17 8.71 1.94
N LYS A 31 0.76 8.65 3.22
CA LYS A 31 -0.36 9.46 3.73
C LYS A 31 -0.09 10.94 3.61
N ARG A 32 1.09 11.40 4.00
CA ARG A 32 1.51 12.80 3.90
C ARG A 32 1.47 13.32 2.46
N PHE A 33 1.76 12.47 1.49
CA PHE A 33 1.65 12.80 0.07
C PHE A 33 0.26 12.62 -0.53
N GLY A 34 -0.75 12.24 0.26
CA GLY A 34 -2.14 12.22 -0.19
C GLY A 34 -2.73 10.84 -0.47
N ALA A 35 -2.06 9.74 -0.08
CA ALA A 35 -2.70 8.43 -0.10
C ALA A 35 -3.97 8.46 0.76
N ALA A 36 -5.12 8.24 0.16
CA ALA A 36 -6.39 8.31 0.86
C ALA A 36 -6.55 7.15 1.86
N MET A 37 -5.99 5.99 1.53
CA MET A 37 -5.99 4.78 2.36
C MET A 37 -4.65 4.07 2.26
N VAL A 38 -4.17 3.50 3.36
CA VAL A 38 -2.96 2.66 3.40
C VAL A 38 -3.27 1.32 4.05
N TYR A 39 -2.44 0.33 3.76
CA TYR A 39 -2.55 -1.02 4.30
C TYR A 39 -1.22 -1.47 4.88
N THR A 40 -1.27 -2.25 5.96
CA THR A 40 -0.07 -2.89 6.49
C THR A 40 0.50 -3.92 5.50
N GLU A 41 1.70 -4.40 5.76
CA GLU A 41 2.15 -5.67 5.21
C GLU A 41 1.16 -6.77 5.59
N PHE A 42 1.02 -7.80 4.74
CA PHE A 42 0.06 -8.88 5.04
C PHE A 42 0.55 -9.79 6.17
N VAL A 43 -0.36 -10.15 7.05
CA VAL A 43 -0.13 -10.88 8.31
C VAL A 43 -0.65 -12.31 8.16
N SER A 44 0.20 -13.32 8.47
CA SER A 44 -0.26 -14.72 8.50
C SER A 44 -1.19 -14.96 9.69
N ALA A 45 -2.42 -15.40 9.42
CA ALA A 45 -3.39 -15.73 10.45
C ALA A 45 -2.85 -16.82 11.41
N GLU A 46 -2.31 -17.90 10.86
CA GLU A 46 -1.77 -19.01 11.66
C GLU A 46 -0.57 -18.60 12.53
N ALA A 47 0.28 -17.67 12.05
CA ALA A 47 1.38 -17.13 12.82
C ALA A 47 0.91 -16.16 13.90
N LEU A 48 -0.11 -15.34 13.59
CA LEU A 48 -0.69 -14.38 14.51
C LEU A 48 -1.36 -15.07 15.71
N VAL A 49 -2.18 -16.09 15.46
CA VAL A 49 -2.83 -16.90 16.51
C VAL A 49 -1.81 -17.56 17.43
N ARG A 50 -0.64 -17.90 16.90
CA ARG A 50 0.49 -18.44 17.70
C ARG A 50 1.35 -17.37 18.37
N SER A 51 0.96 -16.11 18.28
CA SER A 51 1.68 -14.96 18.86
C SER A 51 3.15 -14.85 18.41
N VAL A 52 3.43 -15.18 17.13
CA VAL A 52 4.78 -15.03 16.58
C VAL A 52 5.14 -13.54 16.57
N GLN A 53 6.17 -13.14 17.32
CA GLN A 53 6.51 -11.75 17.60
C GLN A 53 6.69 -10.89 16.33
N SER A 54 7.38 -11.42 15.32
CA SER A 54 7.57 -10.73 14.04
C SER A 54 6.27 -10.51 13.24
N THR A 55 5.24 -11.31 13.54
CA THR A 55 3.91 -11.18 12.97
C THR A 55 3.08 -10.16 13.76
N VAL A 56 3.15 -10.23 15.09
CA VAL A 56 2.46 -9.28 15.98
C VAL A 56 2.96 -7.85 15.76
N SER A 57 4.25 -7.64 15.55
CA SER A 57 4.81 -6.30 15.28
C SER A 57 4.24 -5.62 14.00
N LYS A 58 3.75 -6.39 13.04
CA LYS A 58 3.10 -5.87 11.82
C LYS A 58 1.70 -5.28 12.08
N LEU A 59 1.13 -5.50 13.27
CA LEU A 59 -0.15 -4.89 13.67
C LEU A 59 0.02 -3.44 14.16
N THR A 60 1.27 -2.97 14.32
CA THR A 60 1.53 -1.60 14.79
C THR A 60 1.05 -0.59 13.76
N ILE A 61 0.17 0.29 14.20
CA ILE A 61 -0.38 1.39 13.42
C ILE A 61 -0.23 2.70 14.19
N SER A 62 -0.36 3.83 13.49
CA SER A 62 -0.31 5.18 14.04
C SER A 62 -1.57 5.96 13.65
N ASP A 63 -2.00 6.90 14.49
CA ASP A 63 -3.12 7.78 14.15
C ASP A 63 -2.82 8.69 12.95
N GLU A 64 -1.55 9.00 12.69
CA GLU A 64 -1.11 9.80 11.54
C GLU A 64 -1.33 9.11 10.18
N GLU A 65 -1.46 7.79 10.15
CA GLU A 65 -1.66 7.02 8.91
C GLU A 65 -3.13 6.66 8.62
N ARG A 66 -4.05 7.09 9.50
CA ARG A 66 -5.48 6.78 9.32
C ARG A 66 -6.09 7.51 8.10
N PRO A 67 -7.05 6.90 7.40
CA PRO A 67 -7.51 5.52 7.62
C PRO A 67 -6.49 4.48 7.18
N VAL A 68 -6.35 3.42 8.00
CA VAL A 68 -5.40 2.32 7.79
C VAL A 68 -6.10 0.96 7.93
N GLY A 69 -5.82 0.06 6.98
CA GLY A 69 -6.29 -1.33 7.01
C GLY A 69 -5.18 -2.29 7.41
N ILE A 70 -5.51 -3.31 8.21
CA ILE A 70 -4.62 -4.44 8.46
C ILE A 70 -5.03 -5.59 7.55
N GLN A 71 -4.07 -6.08 6.74
CA GLN A 71 -4.32 -7.18 5.84
C GLN A 71 -3.88 -8.51 6.43
N ILE A 72 -4.78 -9.51 6.47
CA ILE A 72 -4.50 -10.87 6.92
C ILE A 72 -4.62 -11.88 5.77
N TYR A 73 -3.90 -12.99 5.88
CA TYR A 73 -4.00 -14.12 4.96
C TYR A 73 -3.87 -15.45 5.68
N GLY A 74 -4.53 -16.46 5.16
CA GLY A 74 -4.51 -17.82 5.66
C GLY A 74 -5.38 -18.72 4.80
N ARG A 75 -5.51 -19.97 5.20
CA ARG A 75 -6.41 -20.96 4.59
C ARG A 75 -7.25 -21.74 5.62
N ASP A 76 -6.86 -21.64 6.87
CA ASP A 76 -7.58 -22.25 7.96
C ASP A 76 -8.67 -21.29 8.46
N VAL A 77 -9.90 -21.77 8.49
CA VAL A 77 -11.08 -20.93 8.80
C VAL A 77 -11.02 -20.39 10.22
N ASP A 78 -10.70 -21.25 11.19
CA ASP A 78 -10.70 -20.87 12.61
C ASP A 78 -9.56 -19.90 12.90
N ALA A 79 -8.36 -20.15 12.31
CA ALA A 79 -7.24 -19.23 12.42
C ALA A 79 -7.55 -17.86 11.80
N MET A 80 -8.24 -17.81 10.66
CA MET A 80 -8.63 -16.54 10.01
C MET A 80 -9.63 -15.75 10.84
N VAL A 81 -10.61 -16.42 11.43
CA VAL A 81 -11.60 -15.81 12.34
C VAL A 81 -10.91 -15.27 13.60
N GLU A 82 -10.06 -16.05 14.23
CA GLU A 82 -9.36 -15.63 15.44
C GLU A 82 -8.34 -14.50 15.15
N ALA A 83 -7.62 -14.59 14.05
CA ALA A 83 -6.74 -13.52 13.60
C ALA A 83 -7.50 -12.20 13.36
N ALA A 84 -8.70 -12.26 12.76
CA ALA A 84 -9.53 -11.08 12.56
C ALA A 84 -9.96 -10.43 13.88
N ARG A 85 -10.29 -11.21 14.90
CA ARG A 85 -10.59 -10.69 16.25
C ARG A 85 -9.37 -10.04 16.91
N ILE A 86 -8.19 -10.65 16.77
CA ILE A 86 -6.93 -10.07 17.28
C ILE A 86 -6.65 -8.74 16.56
N VAL A 87 -6.82 -8.70 15.23
CA VAL A 87 -6.64 -7.49 14.42
C VAL A 87 -7.64 -6.41 14.80
N GLU A 88 -8.90 -6.74 15.06
CA GLU A 88 -9.91 -5.78 15.53
C GLU A 88 -9.48 -5.12 16.84
N GLN A 89 -8.86 -5.88 17.77
CA GLN A 89 -8.33 -5.33 19.02
C GLN A 89 -7.14 -4.37 18.82
N ALA A 90 -6.38 -4.53 17.74
CA ALA A 90 -5.32 -3.59 17.36
C ALA A 90 -5.87 -2.25 16.84
N GLY A 91 -7.18 -2.17 16.55
CA GLY A 91 -7.89 -0.94 16.25
C GLY A 91 -7.62 -0.31 14.88
N PRO A 92 -7.46 -1.06 13.78
CA PRO A 92 -7.44 -0.46 12.44
C PRO A 92 -8.82 0.10 12.06
N ASP A 93 -8.88 0.80 10.92
CA ASP A 93 -10.16 1.30 10.41
C ASP A 93 -10.93 0.23 9.62
N LEU A 94 -10.23 -0.78 9.09
CA LEU A 94 -10.82 -1.96 8.44
C LEU A 94 -9.88 -3.16 8.47
N ILE A 95 -10.43 -4.34 8.20
CA ILE A 95 -9.68 -5.59 8.02
C ILE A 95 -9.74 -5.98 6.53
N ASP A 96 -8.59 -6.28 5.93
CA ASP A 96 -8.54 -6.71 4.53
C ASP A 96 -8.09 -8.17 4.40
N LEU A 97 -8.79 -8.96 3.59
CA LEU A 97 -8.48 -10.36 3.34
C LEU A 97 -7.65 -10.51 2.06
N ASN A 98 -6.46 -11.08 2.18
CA ASN A 98 -5.57 -11.31 1.04
C ASN A 98 -5.89 -12.63 0.35
N PHE A 99 -6.51 -12.55 -0.81
CA PHE A 99 -6.68 -13.65 -1.76
C PHE A 99 -5.96 -13.38 -3.10
N GLY A 100 -4.92 -12.52 -3.05
CA GLY A 100 -4.21 -12.06 -4.26
C GLY A 100 -2.70 -12.31 -4.28
N CYS A 101 -2.04 -12.66 -3.17
CA CYS A 101 -0.58 -12.87 -3.13
C CYS A 101 -0.20 -14.09 -3.97
N PRO A 102 0.60 -13.93 -5.08
CA PRO A 102 0.86 -15.01 -6.02
C PRO A 102 2.10 -15.84 -5.68
N VAL A 103 2.91 -15.39 -4.68
CA VAL A 103 4.19 -16.01 -4.41
C VAL A 103 4.05 -17.47 -3.96
N LYS A 104 4.94 -18.34 -4.44
CA LYS A 104 4.89 -19.80 -4.21
C LYS A 104 4.82 -20.16 -2.71
N LYS A 105 5.50 -19.41 -1.88
CA LYS A 105 5.52 -19.57 -0.41
C LYS A 105 4.12 -19.44 0.23
N VAL A 106 3.23 -18.64 -0.37
CA VAL A 106 1.86 -18.40 0.09
C VAL A 106 0.86 -19.19 -0.76
N ALA A 107 0.80 -18.92 -2.07
CA ALA A 107 -0.17 -19.53 -2.98
C ALA A 107 0.03 -21.05 -3.15
N GLY A 108 1.27 -21.53 -3.11
CA GLY A 108 1.56 -22.98 -3.16
C GLY A 108 1.12 -23.75 -1.92
N LYS A 109 0.77 -23.05 -0.85
CA LYS A 109 0.16 -23.64 0.36
C LYS A 109 -1.36 -23.48 0.42
N GLY A 110 -1.98 -23.00 -0.65
CA GLY A 110 -3.44 -22.80 -0.75
C GLY A 110 -3.94 -21.50 -0.08
N ALA A 111 -3.05 -20.59 0.35
CA ALA A 111 -3.41 -19.29 0.89
C ALA A 111 -3.20 -18.17 -0.15
N GLY A 112 -3.58 -16.94 0.15
CA GLY A 112 -3.47 -15.83 -0.80
C GLY A 112 -4.16 -16.17 -2.14
N ALA A 113 -3.48 -15.96 -3.27
CA ALA A 113 -4.04 -16.31 -4.58
C ALA A 113 -4.27 -17.83 -4.78
N GLY A 114 -3.73 -18.70 -3.92
CA GLY A 114 -4.03 -20.12 -3.91
C GLY A 114 -5.52 -20.42 -3.64
N MET A 115 -6.21 -19.54 -2.93
CA MET A 115 -7.63 -19.62 -2.65
C MET A 115 -8.50 -19.56 -3.93
N LEU A 116 -7.99 -18.99 -5.02
CA LEU A 116 -8.69 -18.98 -6.32
C LEU A 116 -8.93 -20.38 -6.91
N GLN A 117 -8.26 -21.40 -6.38
CA GLN A 117 -8.52 -22.81 -6.70
C GLN A 117 -9.55 -23.49 -5.79
N ASN A 118 -10.02 -22.79 -4.74
CA ASN A 118 -11.02 -23.29 -3.81
C ASN A 118 -11.99 -22.17 -3.38
N ILE A 119 -12.82 -21.74 -4.32
CA ILE A 119 -13.80 -20.66 -4.10
C ILE A 119 -14.75 -20.96 -2.93
N PRO A 120 -15.28 -22.17 -2.75
CA PRO A 120 -16.14 -22.46 -1.59
C PRO A 120 -15.47 -22.17 -0.25
N LEU A 121 -14.19 -22.53 -0.09
CA LEU A 121 -13.43 -22.23 1.12
C LEU A 121 -13.15 -20.73 1.28
N MET A 122 -12.84 -20.04 0.18
CA MET A 122 -12.66 -18.57 0.18
C MET A 122 -13.92 -17.86 0.70
N LEU A 123 -15.09 -18.26 0.22
CA LEU A 123 -16.37 -17.69 0.62
C LEU A 123 -16.75 -18.04 2.07
N ASP A 124 -16.47 -19.28 2.53
CA ASP A 124 -16.70 -19.67 3.92
C ASP A 124 -15.83 -18.85 4.89
N ILE A 125 -14.53 -18.71 4.61
CA ILE A 125 -13.62 -17.85 5.37
C ILE A 125 -14.16 -16.42 5.40
N THR A 126 -14.49 -15.86 4.24
CA THR A 126 -14.94 -14.47 4.12
C THR A 126 -16.18 -14.21 4.97
N ARG A 127 -17.21 -15.07 4.84
CA ARG A 127 -18.47 -14.95 5.60
C ARG A 127 -18.22 -15.03 7.09
N ARG A 128 -17.46 -16.03 7.55
CA ARG A 128 -17.18 -16.20 8.99
C ARG A 128 -16.34 -15.07 9.58
N VAL A 129 -15.41 -14.51 8.81
CA VAL A 129 -14.66 -13.33 9.27
C VAL A 129 -15.58 -12.11 9.36
N VAL A 130 -16.43 -11.86 8.35
CA VAL A 130 -17.42 -10.77 8.38
C VAL A 130 -18.34 -10.89 9.60
N ASP A 131 -18.84 -12.11 9.88
CA ASP A 131 -19.74 -12.36 11.02
C ASP A 131 -19.03 -12.23 12.39
N ALA A 132 -17.71 -12.37 12.44
CA ALA A 132 -16.94 -12.41 13.68
C ALA A 132 -16.47 -11.05 14.20
N VAL A 133 -16.47 -10.00 13.37
CA VAL A 133 -15.91 -8.67 13.69
C VAL A 133 -16.94 -7.56 13.40
N ARG A 134 -16.74 -6.40 14.02
CA ARG A 134 -17.58 -5.19 13.79
C ARG A 134 -16.98 -4.24 12.75
N LEU A 135 -15.67 -4.34 12.53
CA LEU A 135 -14.98 -3.50 11.55
C LEU A 135 -15.41 -3.88 10.13
N PRO A 136 -15.40 -2.94 9.18
CA PRO A 136 -15.59 -3.25 7.77
C PRO A 136 -14.53 -4.28 7.32
N VAL A 137 -14.96 -5.33 6.64
CA VAL A 137 -14.08 -6.32 6.02
C VAL A 137 -14.03 -6.06 4.53
N THR A 138 -12.83 -6.00 3.96
CA THR A 138 -12.59 -5.88 2.52
C THR A 138 -11.82 -7.08 2.00
N VAL A 139 -11.84 -7.28 0.69
CA VAL A 139 -11.09 -8.37 0.05
C VAL A 139 -10.20 -7.80 -1.05
N LYS A 140 -8.95 -8.30 -1.12
CA LYS A 140 -8.05 -8.05 -2.25
C LYS A 140 -7.73 -9.35 -2.96
N THR A 141 -8.08 -9.44 -4.26
CA THR A 141 -7.91 -10.63 -5.08
C THR A 141 -7.37 -10.33 -6.49
N ARG A 142 -7.34 -11.34 -7.36
CA ARG A 142 -6.92 -11.31 -8.77
C ARG A 142 -8.06 -11.76 -9.68
N LEU A 143 -7.83 -11.66 -11.01
CA LEU A 143 -8.82 -12.06 -12.03
C LEU A 143 -9.19 -13.54 -11.98
N GLY A 144 -8.27 -14.38 -11.53
CA GLY A 144 -8.41 -15.82 -11.48
C GLY A 144 -7.05 -16.51 -11.26
N TRP A 145 -7.05 -17.84 -11.35
CA TRP A 145 -5.84 -18.65 -11.19
C TRP A 145 -4.90 -18.51 -12.40
N ASP A 146 -5.43 -18.69 -13.59
CA ASP A 146 -4.76 -18.57 -14.91
C ASP A 146 -5.73 -18.06 -15.97
N SER A 147 -5.33 -18.06 -17.25
CA SER A 147 -6.16 -17.59 -18.37
C SER A 147 -7.42 -18.44 -18.62
N ASP A 148 -7.39 -19.72 -18.25
CA ASP A 148 -8.50 -20.63 -18.47
C ASP A 148 -9.47 -20.66 -17.28
N HIS A 149 -9.06 -20.07 -16.16
CA HIS A 149 -9.83 -20.00 -14.90
C HIS A 149 -9.96 -18.56 -14.43
N LEU A 150 -10.59 -17.71 -15.26
CA LEU A 150 -10.97 -16.35 -14.90
C LEU A 150 -12.32 -16.41 -14.18
N VAL A 151 -12.36 -16.00 -12.93
CA VAL A 151 -13.54 -16.16 -12.06
C VAL A 151 -14.06 -14.83 -11.50
N ILE A 152 -13.37 -13.71 -11.74
CA ILE A 152 -13.60 -12.46 -10.99
C ILE A 152 -15.01 -11.90 -11.17
N THR A 153 -15.63 -12.02 -12.34
CA THR A 153 -16.97 -11.47 -12.62
C THR A 153 -18.05 -12.12 -11.75
N GLU A 154 -18.01 -13.43 -11.60
CA GLU A 154 -18.94 -14.18 -10.74
C GLU A 154 -18.51 -14.11 -9.26
N LEU A 155 -17.19 -14.19 -9.01
CA LEU A 155 -16.63 -14.16 -7.65
C LEU A 155 -16.95 -12.84 -6.94
N ALA A 156 -16.98 -11.71 -7.66
CA ALA A 156 -17.29 -10.42 -7.08
C ALA A 156 -18.68 -10.37 -6.44
N GLU A 157 -19.70 -10.93 -7.11
CA GLU A 157 -21.06 -11.04 -6.55
C GLU A 157 -21.06 -11.93 -5.31
N GLN A 158 -20.42 -13.10 -5.40
CA GLN A 158 -20.37 -14.05 -4.28
C GLN A 158 -19.65 -13.48 -3.05
N LEU A 159 -18.57 -12.71 -3.24
CA LEU A 159 -17.88 -12.03 -2.16
C LEU A 159 -18.73 -10.91 -1.56
N GLN A 160 -19.42 -10.12 -2.38
CA GLN A 160 -20.39 -9.13 -1.89
C GLN A 160 -21.49 -9.80 -1.04
N ASP A 161 -22.02 -10.93 -1.48
CA ASP A 161 -23.05 -11.69 -0.75
C ASP A 161 -22.52 -12.27 0.58
N CYS A 162 -21.20 -12.35 0.77
CA CYS A 162 -20.58 -12.63 2.08
C CYS A 162 -20.58 -11.43 3.02
N GLY A 163 -20.95 -10.22 2.55
CA GLY A 163 -21.03 -9.02 3.36
C GLY A 163 -19.76 -8.17 3.40
N ILE A 164 -18.84 -8.31 2.45
CA ILE A 164 -17.66 -7.44 2.38
C ILE A 164 -18.04 -5.99 2.06
N ALA A 165 -17.25 -5.04 2.59
CA ALA A 165 -17.50 -3.61 2.43
C ALA A 165 -16.89 -3.00 1.15
N ALA A 166 -15.91 -3.66 0.54
CA ALA A 166 -15.29 -3.27 -0.73
C ALA A 166 -14.44 -4.42 -1.31
N LEU A 167 -14.22 -4.39 -2.62
CA LEU A 167 -13.41 -5.37 -3.34
C LEU A 167 -12.29 -4.70 -4.13
N THR A 168 -11.04 -5.09 -3.87
CA THR A 168 -9.87 -4.69 -4.67
C THR A 168 -9.49 -5.79 -5.64
N ILE A 169 -9.39 -5.46 -6.92
CA ILE A 169 -9.09 -6.41 -7.98
C ILE A 169 -7.77 -6.05 -8.66
N HIS A 170 -6.78 -6.95 -8.60
CA HIS A 170 -5.59 -6.83 -9.40
C HIS A 170 -5.84 -7.41 -10.81
N GLY A 171 -5.63 -6.61 -11.85
CA GLY A 171 -5.87 -6.96 -13.26
C GLY A 171 -4.94 -8.03 -13.84
N ARG A 172 -4.50 -8.99 -13.04
CA ARG A 172 -3.69 -10.15 -13.44
C ARG A 172 -4.21 -11.42 -12.81
N THR A 173 -3.96 -12.55 -13.46
CA THR A 173 -4.15 -13.88 -12.86
C THR A 173 -3.01 -14.21 -11.89
N ARG A 174 -3.17 -15.27 -11.09
CA ARG A 174 -2.08 -15.78 -10.24
C ARG A 174 -0.91 -16.28 -11.09
N ALA A 175 -1.17 -16.97 -12.20
CA ALA A 175 -0.14 -17.52 -13.07
C ALA A 175 0.74 -16.44 -13.70
N GLN A 176 0.19 -15.30 -14.08
CA GLN A 176 0.94 -14.16 -14.59
C GLN A 176 1.89 -13.56 -13.56
N MET A 177 1.63 -13.71 -12.27
CA MET A 177 2.38 -13.03 -11.19
C MET A 177 2.47 -11.52 -11.45
N TYR A 178 3.56 -11.05 -12.08
CA TYR A 178 3.81 -9.64 -12.43
C TYR A 178 4.22 -9.48 -13.92
N THR A 179 4.14 -10.55 -14.72
CA THR A 179 4.46 -10.52 -16.15
C THR A 179 3.28 -10.03 -16.98
N GLY A 180 3.56 -9.59 -18.21
CA GLY A 180 2.56 -9.01 -19.11
C GLY A 180 1.96 -7.71 -18.56
N GLN A 181 0.81 -7.32 -19.08
CA GLN A 181 0.06 -6.13 -18.65
C GLN A 181 -1.14 -6.52 -17.80
N ALA A 182 -1.53 -5.64 -16.88
CA ALA A 182 -2.76 -5.79 -16.11
C ALA A 182 -3.97 -5.54 -17.03
N ASP A 183 -4.90 -6.48 -17.04
CA ASP A 183 -6.17 -6.33 -17.77
C ASP A 183 -7.22 -5.65 -16.88
N TRP A 184 -7.51 -4.42 -17.18
CA TRP A 184 -8.53 -3.63 -16.50
C TRP A 184 -9.94 -3.82 -17.07
N SER A 185 -10.08 -4.50 -18.21
CA SER A 185 -11.40 -4.71 -18.84
C SER A 185 -12.35 -5.47 -17.94
N LEU A 186 -11.87 -6.56 -17.32
CA LEU A 186 -12.66 -7.35 -16.37
C LEU A 186 -12.95 -6.60 -15.06
N ILE A 187 -12.06 -5.71 -14.62
CA ILE A 187 -12.34 -4.82 -13.46
C ILE A 187 -13.50 -3.88 -13.80
N GLY A 188 -13.45 -3.27 -15.00
CA GLY A 188 -14.53 -2.42 -15.50
C GLY A 188 -15.84 -3.19 -15.74
N GLU A 189 -15.77 -4.46 -16.13
CA GLU A 189 -16.95 -5.33 -16.26
C GLU A 189 -17.62 -5.57 -14.90
N VAL A 190 -16.85 -5.95 -13.88
CA VAL A 190 -17.35 -6.07 -12.50
C VAL A 190 -17.98 -4.76 -12.04
N LYS A 191 -17.33 -3.61 -12.28
CA LYS A 191 -17.88 -2.30 -11.86
C LYS A 191 -19.19 -1.94 -12.56
N ARG A 192 -19.37 -2.32 -13.81
CA ARG A 192 -20.62 -2.08 -14.58
C ARG A 192 -21.74 -3.07 -14.28
N ASN A 193 -21.46 -4.13 -13.55
CA ASN A 193 -22.48 -5.10 -13.17
C ASN A 193 -23.51 -4.45 -12.21
N PRO A 194 -24.80 -4.35 -12.59
CA PRO A 194 -25.83 -3.67 -11.79
C PRO A 194 -26.12 -4.36 -10.44
N ARG A 195 -25.67 -5.60 -10.26
CA ARG A 195 -25.79 -6.32 -8.99
C ARG A 195 -24.69 -5.92 -7.98
N ILE A 196 -23.61 -5.32 -8.43
CA ILE A 196 -22.51 -4.88 -7.55
C ILE A 196 -22.83 -3.50 -6.98
N ASN A 197 -23.00 -3.45 -5.65
CA ASN A 197 -23.35 -2.25 -4.89
C ASN A 197 -22.20 -1.78 -3.97
N ILE A 198 -21.15 -2.59 -3.82
CA ILE A 198 -19.96 -2.23 -3.04
C ILE A 198 -18.93 -1.48 -3.91
N PRO A 199 -18.07 -0.67 -3.29
CA PRO A 199 -16.95 -0.05 -4.00
C PRO A 199 -16.01 -1.07 -4.64
N ILE A 200 -15.62 -0.81 -5.90
CA ILE A 200 -14.63 -1.59 -6.64
C ILE A 200 -13.35 -0.76 -6.79
N ILE A 201 -12.26 -1.30 -6.25
CA ILE A 201 -10.93 -0.69 -6.28
C ILE A 201 -10.09 -1.40 -7.36
N GLY A 202 -9.67 -0.67 -8.39
CA GLY A 202 -8.80 -1.22 -9.43
C GLY A 202 -7.33 -1.17 -9.05
N ASN A 203 -6.57 -2.21 -9.41
CA ASN A 203 -5.14 -2.30 -9.14
C ASN A 203 -4.39 -2.96 -10.30
N GLY A 204 -3.20 -2.47 -10.60
CA GLY A 204 -2.26 -3.04 -11.59
C GLY A 204 -1.74 -2.01 -12.57
N ASP A 205 -0.41 -1.93 -12.68
CA ASP A 205 0.36 -1.13 -13.66
C ASP A 205 0.08 0.38 -13.69
N ILE A 206 -0.48 0.94 -12.64
CA ILE A 206 -0.61 2.38 -12.50
C ILE A 206 0.73 2.93 -12.02
N THR A 207 1.34 3.81 -12.82
CA THR A 207 2.66 4.39 -12.59
C THR A 207 2.67 5.92 -12.59
N SER A 208 1.55 6.55 -12.92
CA SER A 208 1.40 8.00 -12.89
C SER A 208 -0.01 8.43 -12.49
N ALA A 209 -0.16 9.71 -12.17
CA ALA A 209 -1.47 10.33 -11.88
C ALA A 209 -2.39 10.30 -13.10
N GLU A 210 -1.84 10.48 -14.31
CA GLU A 210 -2.57 10.45 -15.58
C GLU A 210 -3.14 9.05 -15.83
N GLU A 211 -2.36 8.00 -15.61
CA GLU A 211 -2.84 6.62 -15.74
C GLU A 211 -3.94 6.30 -14.72
N ALA A 212 -3.80 6.79 -13.49
CA ALA A 212 -4.86 6.66 -12.48
C ALA A 212 -6.13 7.37 -12.92
N GLN A 213 -6.01 8.60 -13.45
CA GLN A 213 -7.13 9.37 -13.98
C GLN A 213 -7.82 8.64 -15.13
N GLN A 214 -7.06 8.12 -16.10
CA GLN A 214 -7.58 7.31 -17.21
C GLN A 214 -8.31 6.06 -16.73
N ALA A 215 -7.81 5.42 -15.67
CA ALA A 215 -8.46 4.25 -15.08
C ALA A 215 -9.84 4.60 -14.50
N PHE A 216 -9.98 5.72 -13.80
CA PHE A 216 -11.28 6.23 -13.35
C PHE A 216 -12.23 6.50 -14.51
N ASP A 217 -11.77 7.23 -15.53
CA ASP A 217 -12.61 7.64 -16.64
C ASP A 217 -13.06 6.47 -17.52
N ARG A 218 -12.15 5.52 -17.77
CA ARG A 218 -12.40 4.40 -18.69
C ARG A 218 -13.16 3.26 -18.05
N TYR A 219 -12.86 2.93 -16.80
CA TYR A 219 -13.39 1.72 -16.13
C TYR A 219 -14.42 2.04 -15.04
N GLY A 220 -14.55 3.30 -14.63
CA GLY A 220 -15.55 3.75 -13.67
C GLY A 220 -15.32 3.25 -12.24
N VAL A 221 -14.13 2.79 -11.91
CA VAL A 221 -13.78 2.29 -10.56
C VAL A 221 -13.94 3.37 -9.50
N ASP A 222 -14.21 2.97 -8.27
CA ASP A 222 -14.44 3.90 -7.15
C ASP A 222 -13.14 4.40 -6.52
N ALA A 223 -12.06 3.59 -6.60
CA ALA A 223 -10.72 3.95 -6.18
C ALA A 223 -9.67 3.26 -7.06
N VAL A 224 -8.47 3.80 -7.08
CA VAL A 224 -7.29 3.18 -7.71
C VAL A 224 -6.25 2.86 -6.64
N MET A 225 -5.78 1.61 -6.63
CA MET A 225 -4.74 1.17 -5.71
C MET A 225 -3.41 1.06 -6.44
N ILE A 226 -2.37 1.73 -5.90
CA ILE A 226 -1.03 1.79 -6.49
C ILE A 226 -0.08 0.93 -5.64
N GLY A 227 0.68 0.06 -6.32
CA GLY A 227 1.68 -0.82 -5.69
C GLY A 227 3.10 -0.43 -6.07
N ARG A 228 3.76 -1.22 -6.92
CA ARG A 228 5.19 -1.13 -7.25
C ARG A 228 5.70 0.25 -7.64
N ALA A 229 4.87 1.09 -8.23
CA ALA A 229 5.24 2.45 -8.62
C ALA A 229 5.48 3.39 -7.43
N THR A 230 5.08 2.99 -6.22
CA THR A 230 5.32 3.75 -4.98
C THR A 230 6.71 3.51 -4.38
N PHE A 231 7.45 2.48 -4.83
CA PHE A 231 8.76 2.14 -4.26
C PHE A 231 9.74 3.29 -4.41
N GLY A 232 10.16 3.87 -3.26
CA GLY A 232 11.02 5.06 -3.23
C GLY A 232 10.40 6.27 -3.96
N ARG A 233 9.08 6.32 -4.06
CA ARG A 233 8.30 7.38 -4.71
C ARG A 233 6.96 7.60 -3.98
N PRO A 234 6.95 7.87 -2.66
CA PRO A 234 5.70 8.11 -1.93
C PRO A 234 4.96 9.33 -2.46
N TRP A 235 5.65 10.30 -3.08
CA TRP A 235 5.06 11.50 -3.69
C TRP A 235 4.17 11.25 -4.91
N ILE A 236 4.12 10.03 -5.45
CA ILE A 236 3.20 9.67 -6.55
C ILE A 236 1.73 9.97 -6.21
N PHE A 237 1.36 9.94 -4.94
CA PHE A 237 0.00 10.25 -4.48
C PHE A 237 -0.35 11.74 -4.55
N GLY A 238 0.65 12.62 -4.61
CA GLY A 238 0.48 14.08 -4.75
C GLY A 238 0.69 14.59 -6.18
N GLU A 239 1.19 13.76 -7.08
CA GLU A 239 1.39 14.12 -8.48
C GLU A 239 0.04 14.35 -9.16
N GLY A 240 -0.10 15.43 -9.93
CA GLY A 240 -1.33 15.76 -10.69
C GLY A 240 -2.45 16.43 -9.87
N SER A 241 -2.26 16.70 -8.59
CA SER A 241 -3.20 17.51 -7.81
C SER A 241 -3.04 18.99 -8.21
N SER A 242 -3.86 19.45 -9.15
CA SER A 242 -3.91 20.85 -9.55
C SER A 242 -4.65 21.77 -8.56
N SER A 243 -5.27 21.20 -7.54
CA SER A 243 -5.84 21.92 -6.39
C SER A 243 -4.91 21.73 -5.20
N GLY A 244 -4.25 22.84 -4.80
CA GLY A 244 -3.52 22.86 -3.53
C GLY A 244 -4.39 22.22 -2.45
N ILE A 245 -3.85 21.24 -1.75
CA ILE A 245 -4.52 20.60 -0.62
C ILE A 245 -4.85 21.74 0.36
N SER A 246 -6.13 22.12 0.41
CA SER A 246 -6.61 23.06 1.42
C SER A 246 -6.28 22.42 2.77
N ARG A 247 -5.58 23.18 3.62
CA ARG A 247 -5.40 22.84 5.02
C ARG A 247 -6.72 22.30 5.54
N SER A 248 -6.75 21.05 5.98
CA SER A 248 -7.79 20.59 6.86
C SER A 248 -7.72 21.48 8.11
N GLU A 249 -8.78 22.22 8.35
CA GLU A 249 -8.97 23.03 9.53
C GLU A 249 -8.63 22.20 10.77
N GLU A 250 -7.86 22.80 11.66
CA GLU A 250 -7.50 22.26 12.97
C GLU A 250 -8.77 21.75 13.68
N CYS A 251 -8.90 20.45 13.78
CA CYS A 251 -9.84 19.85 14.70
C CYS A 251 -9.25 20.02 16.11
N GLY A 252 -9.61 21.11 16.75
CA GLY A 252 -9.18 21.44 18.10
C GLY A 252 -9.74 20.44 19.10
N VAL A 253 -8.94 19.50 19.54
CA VAL A 253 -9.14 18.78 20.78
C VAL A 253 -8.17 19.36 21.80
N ARG A 254 -8.69 20.20 22.71
CA ARG A 254 -7.99 20.59 23.93
C ARG A 254 -7.85 19.34 24.81
N SER A 255 -6.63 18.88 25.05
CA SER A 255 -6.32 18.05 26.21
C SER A 255 -5.44 18.87 27.15
N GLU A 256 -5.97 19.18 28.31
CA GLU A 256 -5.23 19.62 29.48
C GLU A 256 -4.48 18.38 30.01
N ASN A 257 -3.18 18.32 29.81
CA ASN A 257 -2.19 17.80 30.77
C ASN A 257 -0.81 17.84 30.12
N GLY A 258 0.08 18.61 30.74
CA GLY A 258 1.40 18.90 30.26
C GLY A 258 2.31 17.67 30.20
N VAL A 259 2.74 17.34 28.99
CA VAL A 259 3.97 16.61 28.73
C VAL A 259 4.68 17.34 27.60
N SER A 260 5.93 17.70 27.86
CA SER A 260 6.85 18.43 27.00
C SER A 260 6.86 17.85 25.58
N SER A 261 6.25 18.57 24.61
CA SER A 261 6.31 18.23 23.20
C SER A 261 7.69 18.60 22.67
N ILE A 262 8.44 17.60 22.24
CA ILE A 262 9.59 17.78 21.34
C ILE A 262 9.02 18.41 20.07
N SER A 263 9.44 19.65 19.79
CA SER A 263 9.06 20.38 18.59
C SER A 263 9.50 19.61 17.34
N HIS A 264 8.57 18.93 16.68
CA HIS A 264 8.81 18.44 15.33
C HIS A 264 8.89 19.65 14.40
N SER A 265 10.10 19.89 13.91
CA SER A 265 10.39 20.89 12.89
C SER A 265 9.40 20.75 11.72
N SER A 266 8.91 21.88 11.26
CA SER A 266 8.04 22.12 10.13
C SER A 266 8.39 21.21 8.93
N LEU A 267 7.74 20.04 8.85
CA LEU A 267 7.89 19.12 7.74
C LEU A 267 7.01 19.63 6.59
N HIS A 268 7.67 19.92 5.47
CA HIS A 268 7.08 20.51 4.29
C HIS A 268 5.88 19.69 3.79
N THR A 269 4.72 20.34 3.78
CA THR A 269 3.61 19.95 2.89
C THR A 269 4.15 20.05 1.47
N PRO A 270 3.97 19.05 0.57
CA PRO A 270 4.48 19.14 -0.78
C PRO A 270 3.90 20.39 -1.45
N PRO A 271 4.75 21.30 -1.94
CA PRO A 271 4.26 22.47 -2.63
C PRO A 271 3.67 22.09 -3.98
N SER A 272 2.61 22.72 -4.31
CA SER A 272 1.70 22.49 -5.40
C SER A 272 2.27 22.67 -6.82
N THR A 273 3.53 22.88 -7.10
CA THR A 273 4.02 23.00 -8.50
C THR A 273 5.53 22.81 -8.70
N ASN A 274 6.36 22.77 -7.67
CA ASN A 274 7.82 22.70 -7.81
C ASN A 274 8.46 21.68 -6.85
N PHE A 275 7.96 20.44 -6.83
CA PHE A 275 8.60 19.37 -6.06
C PHE A 275 9.90 18.95 -6.75
N THR A 276 11.02 19.54 -6.27
CA THR A 276 12.32 19.42 -6.89
C THR A 276 12.96 18.05 -6.65
N LEU A 277 14.03 17.77 -7.38
CA LEU A 277 14.82 16.57 -7.15
C LEU A 277 15.47 16.57 -5.76
N SER A 278 15.88 17.76 -5.27
CA SER A 278 16.39 17.93 -3.91
C SER A 278 15.34 17.53 -2.87
N ASP A 279 14.10 17.97 -3.02
CA ASP A 279 12.99 17.61 -2.12
C ASP A 279 12.74 16.09 -2.11
N LYS A 280 12.87 15.43 -3.26
CA LYS A 280 12.73 13.97 -3.36
C LYS A 280 13.83 13.22 -2.61
N ILE A 281 15.07 13.75 -2.61
CA ILE A 281 16.17 13.19 -1.83
C ILE A 281 15.92 13.42 -0.33
N ASP A 282 15.40 14.59 0.07
CA ASP A 282 15.00 14.83 1.47
C ASP A 282 13.97 13.83 1.98
N VAL A 283 13.00 13.49 1.16
CA VAL A 283 12.00 12.44 1.49
C VAL A 283 12.66 11.07 1.67
N LEU A 284 13.65 10.72 0.85
CA LEU A 284 14.38 9.45 1.00
C LEU A 284 15.24 9.44 2.26
N LEU A 285 15.87 10.56 2.62
CA LEU A 285 16.63 10.73 3.86
C LEU A 285 15.70 10.69 5.08
N GLU A 286 14.54 11.30 5.00
CA GLU A 286 13.52 11.22 6.04
C GLU A 286 13.03 9.77 6.24
N MET A 287 12.74 9.06 5.15
CA MET A 287 12.38 7.64 5.22
C MET A 287 13.45 6.80 5.94
N LEU A 288 14.74 7.06 5.65
CA LEU A 288 15.85 6.41 6.35
C LEU A 288 15.78 6.68 7.86
N ARG A 289 15.62 7.94 8.27
CA ARG A 289 15.53 8.31 9.69
C ARG A 289 14.36 7.65 10.39
N ILE A 290 13.17 7.70 9.80
CA ILE A 290 11.96 7.08 10.36
C ILE A 290 12.17 5.57 10.55
N ASN A 291 12.73 4.88 9.56
CA ASN A 291 12.95 3.45 9.63
C ASN A 291 13.95 3.08 10.74
N VAL A 292 15.04 3.84 10.87
CA VAL A 292 16.07 3.64 11.90
C VAL A 292 15.51 3.89 13.30
N GLU A 293 14.78 4.99 13.50
CA GLU A 293 14.18 5.34 14.79
C GLU A 293 13.14 4.31 15.26
N ARG A 294 12.37 3.74 14.34
CA ARG A 294 11.27 2.82 14.66
C ARG A 294 11.68 1.37 14.81
N ILE A 295 12.77 0.95 14.19
CA ILE A 295 13.20 -0.45 14.19
C ILE A 295 14.55 -0.56 14.91
N ASP A 296 15.62 -0.29 14.21
CA ASP A 296 17.03 -0.13 14.59
C ASP A 296 17.82 0.28 13.34
N GLU A 297 19.09 0.65 13.53
CA GLU A 297 19.94 1.13 12.43
C GLU A 297 20.07 0.10 11.30
N TYR A 298 20.45 -1.13 11.65
CA TYR A 298 20.71 -2.18 10.66
C TYR A 298 19.46 -2.52 9.81
N ARG A 299 18.34 -2.80 10.47
CA ARG A 299 17.09 -3.15 9.78
C ARG A 299 16.48 -1.95 9.08
N GLY A 300 16.56 -0.76 9.68
CA GLY A 300 16.10 0.48 9.07
C GLY A 300 16.79 0.80 7.75
N ILE A 301 18.11 0.60 7.69
CA ILE A 301 18.91 0.70 6.46
C ILE A 301 18.45 -0.35 5.44
N LEU A 302 18.26 -1.61 5.85
CA LEU A 302 17.81 -2.67 4.94
C LEU A 302 16.45 -2.39 4.32
N HIS A 303 15.50 -1.88 5.10
CA HIS A 303 14.18 -1.48 4.60
C HIS A 303 14.30 -0.34 3.59
N THR A 304 15.07 0.69 3.94
CA THR A 304 15.29 1.85 3.05
C THR A 304 15.96 1.47 1.74
N ARG A 305 16.94 0.55 1.75
CA ARG A 305 17.63 0.08 0.53
C ARG A 305 16.69 -0.44 -0.55
N ARG A 306 15.56 -1.06 -0.19
CA ARG A 306 14.57 -1.55 -1.15
C ARG A 306 13.94 -0.41 -1.93
N HIS A 307 13.61 0.67 -1.25
CA HIS A 307 13.09 1.89 -1.86
C HIS A 307 14.13 2.56 -2.73
N LEU A 308 15.37 2.69 -2.24
CA LEU A 308 16.48 3.28 -2.97
C LEU A 308 16.85 2.48 -4.25
N ALA A 309 16.72 1.16 -4.20
CA ALA A 309 16.97 0.31 -5.37
C ALA A 309 15.95 0.51 -6.50
N ALA A 310 14.75 0.96 -6.17
CA ALA A 310 13.61 1.03 -7.09
C ALA A 310 13.19 2.48 -7.45
N THR A 311 13.66 3.47 -6.70
CA THR A 311 13.25 4.87 -6.96
C THR A 311 13.61 5.32 -8.37
N PRO A 312 12.72 6.02 -9.07
CA PRO A 312 12.96 6.48 -10.43
C PRO A 312 13.94 7.65 -10.52
N ILE A 313 14.18 8.39 -9.40
CA ILE A 313 14.98 9.63 -9.43
C ILE A 313 16.45 9.41 -9.79
N PHE A 314 16.94 8.19 -9.71
CA PHE A 314 18.33 7.86 -10.03
C PHE A 314 18.50 7.37 -11.48
N LYS A 315 17.43 7.31 -12.27
CA LYS A 315 17.54 6.94 -13.69
C LYS A 315 18.27 8.02 -14.46
N GLY A 316 19.22 7.61 -15.31
CA GLY A 316 19.96 8.51 -16.19
C GLY A 316 21.18 9.19 -15.58
N ILE A 317 21.48 9.01 -14.29
CA ILE A 317 22.73 9.51 -13.71
C ILE A 317 23.91 8.77 -14.35
N PRO A 318 24.88 9.49 -14.95
CA PRO A 318 26.09 8.87 -15.50
C PRO A 318 26.82 8.06 -14.43
N ASP A 319 27.38 6.90 -14.82
CA ASP A 319 28.17 6.01 -13.94
C ASP A 319 27.49 5.61 -12.60
N PHE A 320 26.17 5.69 -12.55
CA PHE A 320 25.39 5.41 -11.32
C PHE A 320 25.59 3.97 -10.79
N ARG A 321 26.13 3.07 -11.60
CA ARG A 321 26.30 1.65 -11.18
C ARG A 321 27.13 1.52 -9.91
N GLN A 322 28.24 2.22 -9.80
CA GLN A 322 29.11 2.17 -8.60
C GLN A 322 28.44 2.82 -7.40
N THR A 323 27.82 3.98 -7.59
CA THR A 323 27.04 4.67 -6.54
C THR A 323 25.89 3.78 -6.02
N ARG A 324 25.18 3.09 -6.92
CA ARG A 324 24.13 2.14 -6.55
C ARG A 324 24.68 0.98 -5.72
N ILE A 325 25.84 0.43 -6.10
CA ILE A 325 26.48 -0.65 -5.33
C ILE A 325 26.87 -0.15 -3.94
N ALA A 326 27.49 1.04 -3.82
CA ALA A 326 27.85 1.63 -2.54
C ALA A 326 26.60 1.85 -1.67
N MET A 327 25.56 2.47 -2.21
CA MET A 327 24.29 2.72 -1.53
C MET A 327 23.63 1.43 -1.00
N LEU A 328 23.67 0.34 -1.78
CA LEU A 328 23.12 -0.95 -1.38
C LEU A 328 24.02 -1.74 -0.42
N ARG A 329 25.24 -1.29 -0.19
CA ARG A 329 26.21 -1.89 0.75
C ARG A 329 26.44 -1.06 2.00
N ALA A 330 26.02 0.20 2.03
CA ALA A 330 26.20 1.09 3.18
C ALA A 330 25.69 0.43 4.47
N GLU A 331 26.48 0.37 5.52
CA GLU A 331 26.17 -0.32 6.77
C GLU A 331 25.75 0.64 7.89
N THR A 332 26.03 1.95 7.71
CA THR A 332 25.66 2.99 8.67
C THR A 332 24.75 4.05 8.05
N VAL A 333 24.02 4.76 8.90
CA VAL A 333 23.18 5.91 8.47
C VAL A 333 24.05 7.00 7.85
N ASP A 334 25.21 7.27 8.45
CA ASP A 334 26.12 8.31 7.96
C ASP A 334 26.63 8.01 6.56
N GLU A 335 27.05 6.76 6.30
CA GLU A 335 27.46 6.34 4.95
C GLU A 335 26.35 6.51 3.93
N LEU A 336 25.15 6.06 4.24
CA LEU A 336 24.02 6.13 3.31
C LEU A 336 23.58 7.57 3.08
N THR A 337 23.61 8.41 4.12
CA THR A 337 23.33 9.84 4.04
C THR A 337 24.37 10.54 3.16
N ALA A 338 25.65 10.28 3.37
CA ALA A 338 26.72 10.89 2.56
C ALA A 338 26.59 10.55 1.07
N ILE A 339 26.20 9.30 0.75
CA ILE A 339 25.96 8.87 -0.63
C ILE A 339 24.77 9.61 -1.25
N LEU A 340 23.67 9.79 -0.51
CA LEU A 340 22.49 10.50 -1.00
C LEU A 340 22.78 12.00 -1.21
N GLU A 341 23.58 12.61 -0.34
CA GLU A 341 24.01 14.01 -0.49
C GLU A 341 24.98 14.20 -1.69
N ASP A 342 25.90 13.26 -1.92
CA ASP A 342 26.74 13.27 -3.13
C ASP A 342 25.90 13.18 -4.41
N ILE A 343 24.86 12.33 -4.41
CA ILE A 343 23.90 12.25 -5.51
C ILE A 343 23.20 13.59 -5.71
N ARG A 344 22.74 14.24 -4.62
CA ARG A 344 22.10 15.55 -4.66
C ARG A 344 23.01 16.58 -5.35
N GLN A 345 24.26 16.66 -4.93
CA GLN A 345 25.26 17.59 -5.47
C GLN A 345 25.47 17.36 -6.97
N ARG A 346 25.71 16.12 -7.41
CA ARG A 346 25.90 15.78 -8.83
C ARG A 346 24.71 16.17 -9.71
N LEU A 347 23.48 15.99 -9.20
CA LEU A 347 22.26 16.33 -9.91
C LEU A 347 22.00 17.83 -9.97
N THR A 348 22.54 18.61 -9.02
CA THR A 348 22.43 20.06 -8.99
C THR A 348 23.47 20.71 -9.92
N GLU A 349 24.66 20.13 -10.02
CA GLU A 349 25.76 20.64 -10.85
C GLU A 349 25.59 20.33 -12.36
N GLN A 350 24.76 19.37 -12.71
CA GLN A 350 24.42 19.02 -14.10
C GLN A 350 22.92 19.24 -14.34
N PRO A 351 22.47 20.48 -14.59
CA PRO A 351 21.09 20.71 -15.00
C PRO A 351 20.92 20.20 -16.44
N THR A 352 20.77 18.90 -16.59
CA THR A 352 20.35 18.29 -17.85
C THR A 352 18.83 18.19 -17.85
N ASP A 353 18.23 18.43 -19.00
CA ASP A 353 16.81 18.30 -19.31
C ASP A 353 16.24 16.90 -18.90
N TYR A 354 16.07 16.67 -17.62
CA TYR A 354 15.38 15.49 -17.10
C TYR A 354 13.89 15.77 -16.97
N ASN A 355 13.24 15.98 -18.11
CA ASN A 355 11.82 15.76 -18.26
C ASN A 355 11.60 14.30 -18.68
N GLY A 356 11.32 13.42 -17.71
CA GLY A 356 10.99 12.02 -17.94
C GLY A 356 9.88 11.58 -17.00
#